data_ac0f3bfc118d7800087ac69a854e7d98
#
_entry.id   ac0f3bfc118d7800087ac69a854e7d98
#
_cell.length_a   1.000
_cell.length_b   1.000
_cell.length_c   1.000
_cell.angle_alpha   90.00
_cell.angle_beta   90.00
_cell.angle_gamma   90.00
#
_symmetry.space_group_name_H-M   'P 1'
#
loop_
_entity.id
_entity.type
_entity.pdbx_description
1 polymer ?
#
loop_
_entity_poly.entity_id
_entity_poly.type
_entity_poly.pdbx_seq_one_letter_code
_entity_poly.pdbx_strand_id
1 'polypeptide(L)'
;AFVQARAEPTERLIFERTNAIALAPVTGIDWNDVGAWSSVHGISDKSTDGNVVNGDVISLNTTNSLIQSQDRLVAVVGMSDVIVVDTPDALLVTNQQNAQMVKSIVDRLKTQNRPEVATHRTCDQSWGRMQALSSGSDCKLNILTLRPDATVMLNGTGEGPSLLAVISGRGSYDEEGVERRIGMGQSITLAPDLCLPLHNSSAEPLQALLLTI
;
A
#
# COMPACT_ATOMS: atom_id res chain seq x y z
N ALA A 1 4.49 16.43 -25.22
CA ALA A 1 5.04 17.57 -24.45
C ALA A 1 5.47 17.13 -23.05
N PHE A 2 4.65 16.43 -22.27
CA PHE A 2 4.98 16.04 -20.88
C PHE A 2 6.18 15.08 -20.78
N VAL A 3 6.32 14.12 -21.71
CA VAL A 3 7.43 13.14 -21.75
C VAL A 3 8.79 13.81 -22.00
N GLN A 4 8.80 15.04 -22.51
CA GLN A 4 10.02 15.81 -22.79
C GLN A 4 10.37 16.79 -21.67
N ALA A 5 9.53 16.93 -20.64
CA ALA A 5 9.81 17.77 -19.49
C ALA A 5 10.96 17.18 -18.66
N ARG A 6 11.86 18.04 -18.17
CA ARG A 6 12.91 17.61 -17.26
C ARG A 6 12.30 17.21 -15.93
N ALA A 7 12.70 16.05 -15.41
CA ALA A 7 12.30 15.57 -14.09
C ALA A 7 13.15 16.24 -12.99
N GLU A 8 12.91 17.53 -12.78
CA GLU A 8 13.58 18.32 -11.74
C GLU A 8 12.54 19.14 -10.95
N PRO A 9 12.81 19.47 -9.68
CA PRO A 9 11.95 20.35 -8.89
C PRO A 9 11.76 21.72 -9.55
N THR A 10 10.56 22.30 -9.41
CA THR A 10 10.22 23.62 -9.96
C THR A 10 11.16 24.72 -9.45
N GLU A 11 11.61 24.58 -8.20
CA GLU A 11 12.56 25.49 -7.56
C GLU A 11 13.85 25.60 -8.39
N ARG A 12 14.44 24.49 -8.81
CA ARG A 12 15.67 24.45 -9.60
C ARG A 12 15.47 24.85 -11.05
N LEU A 13 14.33 24.48 -11.62
CA LEU A 13 14.05 24.78 -13.04
C LEU A 13 13.67 26.23 -13.27
N ILE A 14 12.94 26.84 -12.35
CA ILE A 14 12.33 28.16 -12.52
C ILE A 14 12.86 29.15 -11.47
N PHE A 15 12.68 28.87 -10.17
CA PHE A 15 12.89 29.87 -9.13
C PHE A 15 14.35 30.26 -8.97
N GLU A 16 15.28 29.31 -9.07
CA GLU A 16 16.72 29.61 -9.01
C GLU A 16 17.26 30.30 -10.27
N ARG A 17 16.48 30.34 -11.35
CA ARG A 17 16.92 30.87 -12.66
C ARG A 17 16.26 32.18 -13.08
N THR A 18 15.27 32.65 -12.36
CA THR A 18 14.54 33.87 -12.66
C THR A 18 14.75 34.93 -11.59
N ASN A 19 14.85 36.18 -12.03
CA ASN A 19 14.84 37.34 -11.14
C ASN A 19 13.43 37.95 -11.00
N ALA A 20 12.43 37.39 -11.69
CA ALA A 20 11.06 37.87 -11.69
C ALA A 20 10.18 37.03 -10.73
N ILE A 21 10.57 37.02 -9.44
CA ILE A 21 9.81 36.34 -8.38
C ILE A 21 9.25 37.38 -7.44
N ALA A 22 7.94 37.25 -7.12
CA ALA A 22 7.30 37.96 -6.03
C ALA A 22 7.00 37.00 -4.90
N LEU A 23 7.36 37.34 -3.68
CA LEU A 23 7.09 36.56 -2.47
C LEU A 23 6.00 37.28 -1.68
N ALA A 24 4.91 36.53 -1.40
CA ALA A 24 3.86 36.96 -0.50
C ALA A 24 3.99 36.18 0.82
N PRO A 25 4.48 36.80 1.91
CA PRO A 25 4.57 36.13 3.19
C PRO A 25 3.14 35.87 3.75
N VAL A 26 2.89 34.66 4.16
CA VAL A 26 1.65 34.27 4.82
C VAL A 26 1.97 33.95 6.28
N THR A 27 1.21 34.58 7.21
CA THR A 27 1.35 34.35 8.65
C THR A 27 0.06 33.76 9.22
N GLY A 28 0.17 32.98 10.29
CA GLY A 28 -0.98 32.39 10.96
C GLY A 28 -1.50 31.09 10.31
N ILE A 29 -0.68 30.45 9.48
CA ILE A 29 -0.94 29.12 8.94
C ILE A 29 0.07 28.16 9.56
N ASP A 30 -0.41 27.13 10.22
CA ASP A 30 0.41 25.99 10.64
C ASP A 30 0.64 25.09 9.42
N TRP A 31 1.76 25.34 8.70
CA TRP A 31 2.13 24.52 7.55
C TRP A 31 3.22 23.53 7.92
N ASN A 32 3.03 22.28 7.50
CA ASN A 32 4.02 21.21 7.63
C ASN A 32 4.06 20.42 6.31
N ASP A 33 5.25 20.18 5.77
CA ASP A 33 5.44 19.43 4.53
C ASP A 33 5.24 17.91 4.68
N VAL A 34 5.15 17.43 5.94
CA VAL A 34 4.97 16.00 6.28
C VAL A 34 5.95 15.07 5.51
N GLY A 35 7.15 15.57 5.28
CA GLY A 35 8.16 14.87 4.49
C GLY A 35 8.93 13.77 5.23
N ALA A 36 8.71 13.62 6.55
CA ALA A 36 9.36 12.61 7.36
C ALA A 36 8.41 12.07 8.44
N TRP A 37 8.67 10.85 8.94
CA TRP A 37 7.87 10.25 10.01
C TRP A 37 7.88 11.04 11.33
N SER A 38 8.95 11.79 11.59
CA SER A 38 8.99 12.75 12.71
C SER A 38 7.97 13.88 12.55
N SER A 39 7.71 14.34 11.33
CA SER A 39 6.67 15.32 11.05
C SER A 39 5.27 14.73 11.29
N VAL A 40 5.04 13.48 10.88
CA VAL A 40 3.79 12.75 11.17
C VAL A 40 3.57 12.69 12.69
N HIS A 41 4.58 12.29 13.48
CA HIS A 41 4.50 12.31 14.94
C HIS A 41 4.17 13.71 15.47
N GLY A 42 4.77 14.77 14.88
CA GLY A 42 4.58 16.16 15.28
C GLY A 42 3.13 16.64 15.21
N ILE A 43 2.42 16.27 14.14
CA ILE A 43 1.06 16.74 13.83
C ILE A 43 -0.06 15.82 14.31
N SER A 44 0.26 14.58 14.73
CA SER A 44 -0.73 13.61 15.18
C SER A 44 -1.10 13.82 16.64
N ASP A 45 -2.32 13.40 17.01
CA ASP A 45 -2.79 13.35 18.39
C ASP A 45 -1.95 12.37 19.20
N LYS A 46 -1.55 12.79 20.40
CA LYS A 46 -0.64 12.02 21.25
C LYS A 46 -1.36 11.56 22.53
N SER A 47 -0.96 10.38 23.01
CA SER A 47 -1.32 9.93 24.37
C SER A 47 -0.68 10.79 25.44
N THR A 48 -1.02 10.53 26.73
CA THR A 48 -0.40 11.18 27.89
C THR A 48 1.11 11.01 27.97
N ASP A 49 1.62 9.88 27.42
CA ASP A 49 3.05 9.58 27.34
C ASP A 49 3.72 10.13 26.06
N GLY A 50 3.01 10.93 25.28
CA GLY A 50 3.51 11.51 24.05
C GLY A 50 3.56 10.55 22.86
N ASN A 51 2.96 9.37 22.97
CA ASN A 51 2.97 8.38 21.90
C ASN A 51 1.84 8.61 20.89
N VAL A 52 2.15 8.37 19.62
CA VAL A 52 1.18 8.21 18.52
C VAL A 52 1.11 6.73 18.19
N VAL A 53 -0.07 6.14 18.36
CA VAL A 53 -0.28 4.70 18.17
C VAL A 53 -1.40 4.49 17.16
N ASN A 54 -1.14 3.67 16.14
CA ASN A 54 -2.12 3.31 15.12
C ASN A 54 -2.02 1.82 14.79
N GLY A 55 -3.18 1.13 14.73
CA GLY A 55 -3.26 -0.30 14.47
C GLY A 55 -3.18 -1.16 15.73
N ASP A 56 -2.84 -2.45 15.57
CA ASP A 56 -2.71 -3.42 16.67
C ASP A 56 -1.36 -3.26 17.37
N VAL A 57 -1.34 -2.43 18.41
CA VAL A 57 -0.10 -2.03 19.12
C VAL A 57 -0.27 -2.16 20.63
N ILE A 58 0.74 -2.76 21.28
CA ILE A 58 0.89 -2.76 22.74
C ILE A 58 2.19 -2.03 23.09
N SER A 59 2.12 -0.97 23.91
CA SER A 59 3.28 -0.24 24.38
C SER A 59 3.34 -0.24 25.90
N LEU A 60 4.52 -0.55 26.47
CA LEU A 60 4.79 -0.52 27.90
C LEU A 60 6.05 0.29 28.18
N ASN A 61 6.00 1.23 29.14
CA ASN A 61 7.13 2.08 29.48
C ASN A 61 7.77 2.73 28.23
N THR A 62 6.93 3.18 27.30
CA THR A 62 7.32 3.77 26.01
C THR A 62 6.81 5.19 25.94
N THR A 63 7.69 6.12 25.56
CA THR A 63 7.37 7.55 25.56
C THR A 63 7.78 8.22 24.25
N ASN A 64 7.05 9.30 23.88
CA ASN A 64 7.37 10.19 22.75
C ASN A 64 7.64 9.44 21.44
N SER A 65 6.88 8.39 21.14
CA SER A 65 7.14 7.44 20.05
C SER A 65 5.99 7.39 19.07
N LEU A 66 6.32 7.13 17.80
CA LEU A 66 5.34 6.83 16.74
C LEU A 66 5.38 5.32 16.48
N ILE A 67 4.25 4.65 16.66
CA ILE A 67 4.14 3.20 16.44
C ILE A 67 2.92 2.96 15.56
N GLN A 68 3.17 2.48 14.36
CA GLN A 68 2.13 2.19 13.39
C GLN A 68 2.23 0.73 12.97
N SER A 69 1.14 -0.01 13.10
CA SER A 69 0.99 -1.37 12.61
C SER A 69 -0.15 -1.43 11.59
N GLN A 70 0.08 -2.11 10.49
CA GLN A 70 -0.95 -2.30 9.47
C GLN A 70 -1.67 -3.65 9.63
N ASP A 71 -0.93 -4.75 9.86
CA ASP A 71 -1.53 -6.09 9.81
C ASP A 71 -1.21 -6.96 11.04
N ARG A 72 -0.11 -6.75 11.73
CA ARG A 72 0.32 -7.62 12.83
C ARG A 72 0.38 -6.88 14.16
N LEU A 73 0.31 -7.61 15.27
CA LEU A 73 0.59 -7.06 16.58
C LEU A 73 2.04 -6.55 16.64
N VAL A 74 2.20 -5.28 17.01
CA VAL A 74 3.50 -4.65 17.31
C VAL A 74 3.58 -4.36 18.79
N ALA A 75 4.52 -4.99 19.50
CA ALA A 75 4.77 -4.74 20.91
C ALA A 75 6.08 -3.95 21.09
N VAL A 76 6.00 -2.83 21.82
CA VAL A 76 7.14 -1.95 22.11
C VAL A 76 7.28 -1.76 23.62
N VAL A 77 8.45 -2.06 24.18
CA VAL A 77 8.68 -2.04 25.61
C VAL A 77 9.94 -1.25 25.94
N GLY A 78 9.85 -0.29 26.86
CA GLY A 78 10.99 0.43 27.42
C GLY A 78 11.73 1.33 26.43
N MET A 79 11.04 1.85 25.41
CA MET A 79 11.64 2.68 24.36
C MET A 79 11.19 4.14 24.48
N SER A 80 12.06 5.04 24.04
CA SER A 80 11.74 6.46 23.92
C SER A 80 12.18 7.01 22.56
N ASP A 81 11.43 7.99 22.04
CA ASP A 81 11.75 8.67 20.79
C ASP A 81 11.85 7.73 19.57
N VAL A 82 11.22 6.55 19.62
CA VAL A 82 11.28 5.56 18.56
C VAL A 82 10.18 5.79 17.54
N ILE A 83 10.49 5.48 16.29
CA ILE A 83 9.56 5.42 15.19
C ILE A 83 9.55 3.97 14.68
N VAL A 84 8.40 3.32 14.80
CA VAL A 84 8.15 1.97 14.30
C VAL A 84 7.01 2.07 13.28
N VAL A 85 7.28 1.69 12.05
CA VAL A 85 6.28 1.65 10.98
C VAL A 85 6.31 0.26 10.35
N ASP A 86 5.28 -0.50 10.63
CA ASP A 86 5.08 -1.83 10.09
C ASP A 86 4.06 -1.78 8.95
N THR A 87 4.48 -2.30 7.81
CA THR A 87 3.65 -2.45 6.59
C THR A 87 3.79 -3.88 6.07
N PRO A 88 2.92 -4.36 5.16
CA PRO A 88 3.07 -5.67 4.54
C PRO A 88 4.40 -5.89 3.82
N ASP A 89 5.05 -4.78 3.39
CA ASP A 89 6.28 -4.83 2.60
C ASP A 89 7.54 -4.82 3.45
N ALA A 90 7.55 -4.01 4.51
CA ALA A 90 8.75 -3.77 5.30
C ALA A 90 8.41 -3.26 6.72
N LEU A 91 9.30 -3.52 7.65
CA LEU A 91 9.31 -2.93 8.97
C LEU A 91 10.44 -1.90 9.07
N LEU A 92 10.07 -0.64 9.31
CA LEU A 92 11.01 0.43 9.64
C LEU A 92 11.08 0.59 11.16
N VAL A 93 12.30 0.57 11.70
CA VAL A 93 12.59 0.97 13.07
C VAL A 93 13.69 2.01 13.05
N THR A 94 13.40 3.19 13.56
CA THR A 94 14.37 4.29 13.66
C THR A 94 14.06 5.13 14.90
N ASN A 95 14.85 6.14 15.19
CA ASN A 95 14.51 7.17 16.15
C ASN A 95 14.20 8.50 15.46
N GLN A 96 13.60 9.42 16.18
CA GLN A 96 13.19 10.72 15.62
C GLN A 96 14.38 11.50 15.02
N GLN A 97 15.57 11.39 15.63
CA GLN A 97 16.79 12.11 15.17
C GLN A 97 17.29 11.61 13.81
N ASN A 98 17.10 10.31 13.54
CA ASN A 98 17.57 9.66 12.31
C ASN A 98 16.47 9.45 11.26
N ALA A 99 15.26 9.98 11.48
CA ALA A 99 14.13 9.77 10.57
C ALA A 99 14.42 10.19 9.11
N GLN A 100 15.25 11.21 8.90
CA GLN A 100 15.64 11.67 7.56
C GLN A 100 16.60 10.70 6.85
N MET A 101 17.31 9.83 7.58
CA MET A 101 18.21 8.84 6.99
C MET A 101 17.48 7.70 6.26
N VAL A 102 16.16 7.60 6.43
CA VAL A 102 15.31 6.63 5.70
C VAL A 102 15.51 6.76 4.18
N LYS A 103 15.71 7.99 3.68
CA LYS A 103 16.03 8.23 2.27
C LYS A 103 17.26 7.43 1.80
N SER A 104 18.32 7.40 2.61
CA SER A 104 19.54 6.65 2.27
C SER A 104 19.31 5.13 2.22
N ILE A 105 18.39 4.62 3.06
CA ILE A 105 17.97 3.21 2.98
C ILE A 105 17.24 2.95 1.67
N VAL A 106 16.30 3.83 1.29
CA VAL A 106 15.57 3.71 0.02
C VAL A 106 16.52 3.73 -1.18
N ASP A 107 17.51 4.62 -1.18
CA ASP A 107 18.51 4.69 -2.25
C ASP A 107 19.37 3.42 -2.32
N ARG A 108 19.71 2.84 -1.17
CA ARG A 108 20.41 1.55 -1.10
C ARG A 108 19.56 0.40 -1.64
N LEU A 109 18.27 0.35 -1.29
CA LEU A 109 17.33 -0.65 -1.81
C LEU A 109 17.19 -0.54 -3.33
N LYS A 110 17.12 0.69 -3.88
CA LYS A 110 17.12 0.92 -5.34
C LYS A 110 18.39 0.38 -6.00
N THR A 111 19.56 0.64 -5.42
CA THR A 111 20.85 0.15 -5.94
C THR A 111 20.92 -1.38 -5.94
N GLN A 112 20.24 -2.02 -4.99
CA GLN A 112 20.15 -3.48 -4.87
C GLN A 112 19.01 -4.08 -5.71
N ASN A 113 18.26 -3.27 -6.47
CA ASN A 113 17.07 -3.68 -7.24
C ASN A 113 16.04 -4.44 -6.39
N ARG A 114 15.84 -4.01 -5.14
CA ARG A 114 14.87 -4.64 -4.24
C ARG A 114 13.45 -4.33 -4.69
N PRO A 115 12.55 -5.34 -4.74
CA PRO A 115 11.17 -5.14 -5.21
C PRO A 115 10.37 -4.21 -4.31
N GLU A 116 10.68 -4.12 -3.02
CA GLU A 116 9.96 -3.29 -2.05
C GLU A 116 9.99 -1.78 -2.37
N VAL A 117 10.88 -1.36 -3.28
CA VAL A 117 10.95 0.05 -3.72
C VAL A 117 10.07 0.33 -4.93
N ALA A 118 9.78 -0.71 -5.72
CA ALA A 118 9.08 -0.57 -7.00
C ALA A 118 7.60 -1.01 -6.92
N THR A 119 7.32 -2.01 -6.08
CA THR A 119 5.98 -2.61 -5.99
C THR A 119 5.58 -2.79 -4.54
N HIS A 120 4.39 -2.34 -4.20
CA HIS A 120 3.78 -2.64 -2.91
C HIS A 120 3.06 -3.98 -2.97
N ARG A 121 3.17 -4.78 -1.90
CA ARG A 121 2.41 -6.03 -1.77
C ARG A 121 0.91 -5.78 -1.76
N THR A 122 0.49 -4.62 -1.28
CA THR A 122 -0.92 -4.22 -1.26
C THR A 122 -1.13 -3.06 -2.23
N CYS A 123 -2.08 -3.23 -3.15
CA CYS A 123 -2.46 -2.24 -4.15
C CYS A 123 -3.96 -1.95 -4.05
N ASP A 124 -4.31 -0.70 -3.72
CA ASP A 124 -5.70 -0.26 -3.78
C ASP A 124 -6.07 0.10 -5.22
N GLN A 125 -7.22 -0.40 -5.68
CA GLN A 125 -7.76 -0.22 -7.02
C GLN A 125 -9.17 0.37 -6.93
N SER A 126 -9.71 0.83 -8.05
CA SER A 126 -11.09 1.35 -8.10
C SER A 126 -12.13 0.30 -7.68
N TRP A 127 -11.89 -0.97 -7.97
CA TRP A 127 -12.76 -2.10 -7.63
C TRP A 127 -12.55 -2.65 -6.21
N GLY A 128 -11.43 -2.31 -5.52
CA GLY A 128 -11.11 -2.84 -4.20
C GLY A 128 -9.63 -2.90 -3.94
N ARG A 129 -9.13 -4.02 -3.43
CA ARG A 129 -7.74 -4.20 -3.02
C ARG A 129 -7.18 -5.53 -3.54
N MET A 130 -5.94 -5.50 -3.99
CA MET A 130 -5.15 -6.69 -4.28
C MET A 130 -3.94 -6.75 -3.36
N GLN A 131 -3.71 -7.90 -2.75
CA GLN A 131 -2.57 -8.14 -1.85
C GLN A 131 -1.79 -9.37 -2.33
N ALA A 132 -0.52 -9.19 -2.63
CA ALA A 132 0.38 -10.28 -2.97
C ALA A 132 0.80 -11.02 -1.69
N LEU A 133 0.48 -12.32 -1.60
CA LEU A 133 0.90 -13.19 -0.50
C LEU A 133 2.24 -13.86 -0.81
N SER A 134 2.44 -14.26 -2.06
CA SER A 134 3.69 -14.84 -2.53
C SER A 134 3.93 -14.42 -3.98
N SER A 135 5.18 -14.16 -4.30
CA SER A 135 5.64 -13.85 -5.65
C SER A 135 6.92 -14.66 -5.93
N GLY A 136 6.74 -15.96 -6.12
CA GLY A 136 7.81 -16.86 -6.58
C GLY A 136 8.02 -16.77 -8.11
N SER A 137 9.10 -17.37 -8.60
CA SER A 137 9.35 -17.49 -10.04
C SER A 137 8.28 -18.33 -10.75
N ASP A 138 7.76 -19.34 -10.07
CA ASP A 138 6.91 -20.38 -10.66
C ASP A 138 5.42 -20.16 -10.37
N CYS A 139 5.07 -19.36 -9.35
CA CYS A 139 3.69 -19.01 -9.06
C CYS A 139 3.56 -17.68 -8.32
N LYS A 140 2.43 -17.01 -8.55
CA LYS A 140 2.01 -15.80 -7.83
C LYS A 140 0.69 -16.08 -7.11
N LEU A 141 0.63 -15.76 -5.84
CA LEU A 141 -0.58 -15.89 -5.03
C LEU A 141 -1.02 -14.52 -4.54
N ASN A 142 -2.24 -14.14 -4.88
CA ASN A 142 -2.83 -12.86 -4.48
C ASN A 142 -4.15 -13.06 -3.75
N ILE A 143 -4.47 -12.20 -2.81
CA ILE A 143 -5.83 -11.99 -2.32
C ILE A 143 -6.43 -10.81 -3.05
N LEU A 144 -7.63 -11.00 -3.58
CA LEU A 144 -8.49 -9.95 -4.12
C LEU A 144 -9.60 -9.68 -3.12
N THR A 145 -9.82 -8.41 -2.78
CA THR A 145 -10.96 -7.97 -1.96
C THR A 145 -11.76 -6.97 -2.77
N LEU A 146 -12.88 -7.39 -3.32
CA LEU A 146 -13.77 -6.55 -4.12
C LEU A 146 -14.78 -5.85 -3.21
N ARG A 147 -14.94 -4.54 -3.41
CA ARG A 147 -16.00 -3.76 -2.76
C ARG A 147 -17.38 -4.26 -3.21
N PRO A 148 -18.44 -4.00 -2.45
CA PRO A 148 -19.80 -4.20 -2.92
C PRO A 148 -20.03 -3.56 -4.28
N ASP A 149 -20.74 -4.27 -5.16
CA ASP A 149 -21.09 -3.83 -6.52
C ASP A 149 -19.91 -3.53 -7.46
N ALA A 150 -18.71 -3.95 -7.09
CA ALA A 150 -17.51 -3.75 -7.90
C ALA A 150 -17.25 -4.92 -8.86
N THR A 151 -16.62 -4.61 -10.00
CA THR A 151 -16.20 -5.60 -10.98
C THR A 151 -14.70 -5.50 -11.20
N VAL A 152 -14.01 -6.64 -11.21
CA VAL A 152 -12.62 -6.76 -11.61
C VAL A 152 -12.50 -7.64 -12.86
N MET A 153 -11.68 -7.24 -13.81
CA MET A 153 -11.32 -8.07 -14.95
C MET A 153 -10.19 -9.01 -14.55
N LEU A 154 -10.49 -10.29 -14.52
CA LEU A 154 -9.50 -11.35 -14.30
C LEU A 154 -8.91 -11.73 -15.66
N ASN A 155 -7.61 -11.57 -15.81
CA ASN A 155 -6.91 -11.98 -17.02
C ASN A 155 -6.08 -13.22 -16.70
N GLY A 156 -6.27 -14.27 -17.45
CA GLY A 156 -5.31 -15.35 -17.48
C GLY A 156 -4.01 -14.78 -18.01
N THR A 157 -3.01 -14.63 -17.13
CA THR A 157 -1.71 -14.06 -17.47
C THR A 157 -0.66 -15.12 -17.26
N GLY A 158 0.11 -15.43 -18.27
CA GLY A 158 1.24 -16.31 -18.13
C GLY A 158 1.20 -17.53 -19.05
N GLU A 159 2.13 -18.42 -18.82
CA GLU A 159 2.30 -19.65 -19.59
C GLU A 159 1.38 -20.77 -19.12
N GLY A 160 0.70 -20.59 -17.98
CA GLY A 160 -0.15 -21.60 -17.36
C GLY A 160 -1.54 -21.10 -16.95
N PRO A 161 -2.41 -22.01 -16.50
CA PRO A 161 -3.75 -21.66 -16.01
C PRO A 161 -3.67 -20.90 -14.69
N SER A 162 -4.64 -20.02 -14.46
CA SER A 162 -4.83 -19.38 -13.15
C SER A 162 -6.03 -20.00 -12.44
N LEU A 163 -5.99 -20.08 -11.11
CA LEU A 163 -7.08 -20.55 -10.27
C LEU A 163 -7.58 -19.41 -9.40
N LEU A 164 -8.88 -19.13 -9.48
CA LEU A 164 -9.57 -18.27 -8.53
C LEU A 164 -10.38 -19.11 -7.57
N ALA A 165 -10.23 -18.91 -6.25
CA ALA A 165 -11.01 -19.54 -5.21
C ALA A 165 -11.64 -18.52 -4.29
N VAL A 166 -12.96 -18.53 -4.11
CA VAL A 166 -13.68 -17.59 -3.25
C VAL A 166 -13.54 -17.99 -1.79
N ILE A 167 -13.01 -17.08 -0.97
CA ILE A 167 -12.82 -17.25 0.48
C ILE A 167 -14.07 -16.80 1.25
N SER A 168 -14.64 -15.65 0.86
CA SER A 168 -15.82 -15.09 1.49
C SER A 168 -16.63 -14.24 0.50
N GLY A 169 -17.90 -14.05 0.79
CA GLY A 169 -18.81 -13.30 -0.08
C GLY A 169 -19.40 -14.11 -1.20
N ARG A 170 -20.05 -13.42 -2.12
CA ARG A 170 -20.72 -13.97 -3.31
C ARG A 170 -20.51 -13.05 -4.48
N GLY A 171 -20.35 -13.63 -5.67
CA GLY A 171 -20.21 -12.87 -6.89
C GLY A 171 -20.85 -13.59 -8.07
N SER A 172 -20.72 -12.97 -9.23
CA SER A 172 -21.04 -13.56 -10.53
C SER A 172 -19.92 -13.29 -11.52
N TYR A 173 -19.84 -14.12 -12.54
CA TYR A 173 -18.94 -13.96 -13.67
C TYR A 173 -19.65 -14.35 -14.96
N ASP A 174 -19.21 -13.80 -16.06
CA ASP A 174 -19.73 -14.14 -17.40
C ASP A 174 -18.85 -15.22 -18.03
N GLU A 175 -19.45 -16.33 -18.43
CA GLU A 175 -18.80 -17.39 -19.18
C GLU A 175 -19.56 -17.57 -20.52
N GLU A 176 -18.95 -17.11 -21.60
CA GLU A 176 -19.49 -17.18 -22.96
C GLU A 176 -20.90 -16.56 -23.11
N GLY A 177 -21.17 -15.43 -22.44
CA GLY A 177 -22.47 -14.75 -22.45
C GLY A 177 -23.48 -15.32 -21.47
N VAL A 178 -23.08 -16.23 -20.59
CA VAL A 178 -23.94 -16.79 -19.54
C VAL A 178 -23.43 -16.36 -18.17
N GLU A 179 -24.27 -15.61 -17.44
CA GLU A 179 -23.96 -15.24 -16.06
C GLU A 179 -24.00 -16.46 -15.15
N ARG A 180 -22.86 -16.71 -14.47
CA ARG A 180 -22.71 -17.75 -13.48
C ARG A 180 -22.47 -17.15 -12.12
N ARG A 181 -23.03 -17.77 -11.09
CA ARG A 181 -22.80 -17.37 -9.69
C ARG A 181 -21.65 -18.14 -9.08
N ILE A 182 -20.91 -17.48 -8.21
CA ILE A 182 -19.81 -18.07 -7.45
C ILE A 182 -19.88 -17.59 -6.00
N GLY A 183 -19.58 -18.46 -5.05
CA GLY A 183 -19.58 -18.14 -3.62
C GLY A 183 -18.50 -18.87 -2.85
N MET A 184 -18.48 -18.68 -1.55
CA MET A 184 -17.48 -19.25 -0.64
C MET A 184 -17.25 -20.75 -0.87
N GLY A 185 -15.98 -21.14 -0.99
CA GLY A 185 -15.54 -22.52 -1.21
C GLY A 185 -15.59 -22.99 -2.66
N GLN A 186 -16.09 -22.15 -3.59
CA GLN A 186 -16.11 -22.46 -5.02
C GLN A 186 -14.87 -21.87 -5.70
N SER A 187 -14.48 -22.47 -6.82
CA SER A 187 -13.33 -22.04 -7.62
C SER A 187 -13.61 -22.11 -9.11
N ILE A 188 -12.88 -21.30 -9.86
CA ILE A 188 -12.84 -21.28 -11.33
C ILE A 188 -11.39 -21.38 -11.79
N THR A 189 -11.17 -22.12 -12.87
CA THR A 189 -9.89 -22.15 -13.56
C THR A 189 -9.96 -21.25 -14.77
N LEU A 190 -9.01 -20.32 -14.88
CA LEU A 190 -8.88 -19.39 -15.98
C LEU A 190 -7.81 -19.92 -16.95
N ALA A 191 -8.18 -20.13 -18.20
CA ALA A 191 -7.20 -20.43 -19.26
C ALA A 191 -6.25 -19.23 -19.47
N PRO A 192 -5.03 -19.40 -20.00
CA PRO A 192 -4.04 -18.35 -20.14
C PRO A 192 -4.53 -17.09 -20.86
N ASP A 193 -5.37 -17.24 -21.88
CA ASP A 193 -5.88 -16.14 -22.69
C ASP A 193 -7.31 -15.70 -22.32
N LEU A 194 -7.89 -16.29 -21.26
CA LEU A 194 -9.24 -15.97 -20.84
C LEU A 194 -9.28 -14.66 -20.07
N CYS A 195 -10.16 -13.76 -20.49
CA CYS A 195 -10.50 -12.55 -19.76
C CYS A 195 -11.92 -12.69 -19.21
N LEU A 196 -12.06 -12.61 -17.89
CA LEU A 196 -13.32 -12.92 -17.20
C LEU A 196 -13.66 -11.81 -16.22
N PRO A 197 -14.83 -11.13 -16.38
CA PRO A 197 -15.29 -10.16 -15.39
C PRO A 197 -15.84 -10.89 -14.16
N LEU A 198 -15.25 -10.65 -12.99
CA LEU A 198 -15.78 -11.06 -11.70
C LEU A 198 -16.47 -9.88 -11.04
N HIS A 199 -17.77 -10.01 -10.80
CA HIS A 199 -18.60 -8.99 -10.17
C HIS A 199 -18.97 -9.42 -8.74
N ASN A 200 -18.80 -8.51 -7.78
CA ASN A 200 -19.30 -8.70 -6.42
C ASN A 200 -20.78 -8.32 -6.36
N SER A 201 -21.67 -9.29 -6.39
CA SER A 201 -23.13 -9.11 -6.34
C SER A 201 -23.69 -9.03 -4.92
N SER A 202 -22.84 -8.89 -3.89
CA SER A 202 -23.28 -8.85 -2.48
C SER A 202 -23.05 -7.46 -1.86
N ALA A 203 -23.74 -7.18 -0.75
CA ALA A 203 -23.56 -5.96 0.04
C ALA A 203 -22.28 -5.98 0.88
N GLU A 204 -21.62 -7.13 0.99
CA GLU A 204 -20.38 -7.32 1.74
C GLU A 204 -19.20 -7.49 0.77
N PRO A 205 -17.97 -7.23 1.21
CA PRO A 205 -16.79 -7.48 0.39
C PRO A 205 -16.68 -8.94 -0.03
N LEU A 206 -16.35 -9.17 -1.32
CA LEU A 206 -16.01 -10.50 -1.81
C LEU A 206 -14.49 -10.67 -1.72
N GLN A 207 -14.05 -11.73 -1.07
CA GLN A 207 -12.64 -12.10 -1.02
C GLN A 207 -12.36 -13.39 -1.79
N ALA A 208 -11.31 -13.36 -2.59
CA ALA A 208 -10.88 -14.50 -3.38
C ALA A 208 -9.36 -14.62 -3.42
N LEU A 209 -8.86 -15.85 -3.44
CA LEU A 209 -7.47 -16.17 -3.78
C LEU A 209 -7.33 -16.28 -5.30
N LEU A 210 -6.31 -15.64 -5.86
CA LEU A 210 -5.91 -15.80 -7.25
C LEU A 210 -4.50 -16.40 -7.28
N LEU A 211 -4.40 -17.65 -7.73
CA LEU A 211 -3.14 -18.32 -8.02
C LEU A 211 -2.88 -18.24 -9.51
N THR A 212 -1.73 -17.74 -9.90
CA THR A 212 -1.24 -17.69 -11.29
C THR A 212 0.04 -18.51 -11.39
N ILE A 213 0.12 -19.43 -12.35
CA ILE A 213 1.23 -20.34 -12.59
C ILE A 213 1.95 -19.93 -13.87
#